data_a40e74abcd4ebbe830a598eb7c3bc35f
#
_entry.id   a40e74abcd4ebbe830a598eb7c3bc35f
#
_cell.length_a   1.000
_cell.length_b   1.000
_cell.length_c   1.000
_cell.angle_alpha   90.00
_cell.angle_beta   90.00
_cell.angle_gamma   90.00
#
_symmetry.space_group_name_H-M   'P 1'
#
loop_
_entity.id
_entity.type
_entity.pdbx_description
1 polymer ?
#
loop_
_entity_poly.entity_id
_entity_poly.type
_entity_poly.pdbx_seq_one_letter_code
_entity_poly.pdbx_strand_id
1 'polypeptide(L)'
;SRLLSLGRFSSLESIKVFMKILKKQIEPNGTLIIPTYTLNNYKESGIINLNDSKIMSGILGEVASKDKDFKRSIHPVYSNCFYGKNSNYYMYQDATTCFGENSFFDLFNKVNDSQIIMLGLNFNGPTLYHYYDQKFNAPGRFIKNFNFKVKVNQLELGMKMNSYVKDYAFYDGKMNCLARFDALVNKYKLVETIKLGDDFIHKISEENFENFYKICLELDQNYFLLSDQEIWNEYYMRNNYTFHHGTLDAEKCR
;
A
#
# COMPACT_ATOMS: atom_id res chain seq x y z
N SER A 1 -3.40 -16.99 0.02
CA SER A 1 -3.27 -15.74 0.78
C SER A 1 -2.07 -15.85 1.71
N ARG A 2 -1.21 -14.86 1.78
CA ARG A 2 -0.05 -14.87 2.68
C ARG A 2 -0.42 -14.86 4.16
N LEU A 3 -1.64 -14.49 4.53
CA LEU A 3 -2.16 -14.69 5.88
C LEU A 3 -2.23 -16.17 6.29
N LEU A 4 -2.32 -17.10 5.33
CA LEU A 4 -2.33 -18.53 5.63
C LEU A 4 -0.99 -19.00 6.19
N SER A 5 0.13 -18.42 5.77
CA SER A 5 1.47 -18.75 6.27
C SER A 5 1.74 -18.22 7.69
N LEU A 6 1.02 -17.19 8.11
CA LEU A 6 1.13 -16.63 9.48
C LEU A 6 0.43 -17.48 10.56
N GLY A 7 -0.31 -18.51 10.17
CA GLY A 7 -1.00 -19.34 11.15
C GLY A 7 -2.24 -20.03 10.61
N ARG A 8 -3.08 -20.57 11.49
CA ARG A 8 -4.27 -21.33 11.13
C ARG A 8 -5.45 -20.45 10.70
N PHE A 9 -5.24 -19.58 9.72
CA PHE A 9 -6.33 -18.82 9.08
C PHE A 9 -7.03 -19.67 8.00
N SER A 10 -7.52 -20.85 8.38
CA SER A 10 -8.08 -21.84 7.47
C SER A 10 -9.51 -21.51 7.03
N SER A 11 -10.16 -20.53 7.66
CA SER A 11 -11.55 -20.19 7.37
C SER A 11 -11.79 -18.67 7.44
N LEU A 12 -12.87 -18.22 6.81
CA LEU A 12 -13.33 -16.84 6.92
C LEU A 12 -13.61 -16.44 8.37
N GLU A 13 -14.07 -17.38 9.18
CA GLU A 13 -14.37 -17.14 10.59
C GLU A 13 -13.09 -16.85 11.40
N SER A 14 -12.01 -17.59 11.14
CA SER A 14 -10.72 -17.31 11.81
C SER A 14 -10.18 -15.90 11.47
N ILE A 15 -10.42 -15.42 10.25
CA ILE A 15 -10.04 -14.05 9.83
C ILE A 15 -10.92 -13.00 10.54
N LYS A 16 -12.21 -13.26 10.72
CA LYS A 16 -13.10 -12.37 11.49
C LYS A 16 -12.69 -12.30 12.96
N VAL A 17 -12.30 -13.44 13.57
CA VAL A 17 -11.77 -13.46 14.93
C VAL A 17 -10.49 -12.64 15.04
N PHE A 18 -9.58 -12.79 14.09
CA PHE A 18 -8.37 -11.96 14.03
C PHE A 18 -8.70 -10.46 13.91
N MET A 19 -9.66 -10.08 13.07
CA MET A 19 -10.12 -8.69 12.97
C MET A 19 -10.67 -8.16 14.30
N LYS A 20 -11.43 -8.96 15.04
CA LYS A 20 -11.90 -8.60 16.39
C LYS A 20 -10.75 -8.37 17.37
N ILE A 21 -9.71 -9.20 17.31
CA ILE A 21 -8.50 -9.03 18.12
C ILE A 21 -7.81 -7.71 17.77
N LEU A 22 -7.61 -7.42 16.48
CA LEU A 22 -7.00 -6.15 16.04
C LEU A 22 -7.79 -4.95 16.54
N LYS A 23 -9.13 -4.95 16.39
CA LYS A 23 -9.99 -3.89 16.92
C LYS A 23 -9.78 -3.68 18.41
N LYS A 24 -9.80 -4.75 19.21
CA LYS A 24 -9.62 -4.69 20.66
C LYS A 24 -8.24 -4.15 21.05
N GLN A 25 -7.20 -4.46 20.31
CA GLN A 25 -5.83 -4.01 20.62
C GLN A 25 -5.65 -2.50 20.45
N ILE A 26 -6.42 -1.86 19.56
CA ILE A 26 -6.28 -0.41 19.31
C ILE A 26 -7.24 0.44 20.17
N GLU A 27 -8.21 -0.17 20.83
CA GLU A 27 -9.18 0.53 21.68
C GLU A 27 -8.55 1.03 23.01
N PRO A 28 -9.05 2.14 23.57
CA PRO A 28 -10.06 3.06 22.99
C PRO A 28 -9.45 4.18 22.13
N ASN A 29 -8.14 4.30 22.06
CA ASN A 29 -7.45 5.50 21.55
C ASN A 29 -6.83 5.32 20.16
N GLY A 30 -6.71 4.10 19.65
CA GLY A 30 -6.10 3.81 18.36
C GLY A 30 -7.08 3.90 17.20
N THR A 31 -6.51 3.78 15.99
CA THR A 31 -7.26 3.69 14.74
C THR A 31 -6.68 2.57 13.89
N LEU A 32 -7.50 1.60 13.52
CA LEU A 32 -7.14 0.53 12.60
C LEU A 32 -7.51 0.94 11.18
N ILE A 33 -6.55 0.86 10.28
CA ILE A 33 -6.70 1.21 8.87
C ILE A 33 -6.42 -0.04 8.04
N ILE A 34 -7.38 -0.44 7.24
CA ILE A 34 -7.26 -1.60 6.36
C ILE A 34 -7.43 -1.15 4.91
N PRO A 35 -6.43 -1.34 4.04
CA PRO A 35 -6.54 -1.05 2.62
C PRO A 35 -7.67 -1.85 1.95
N THR A 36 -8.46 -1.18 1.11
CA THR A 36 -9.57 -1.78 0.34
C THR A 36 -9.52 -1.35 -1.13
N TYR A 37 -8.34 -1.47 -1.75
CA TYR A 37 -8.06 -0.98 -3.10
C TYR A 37 -8.85 -1.71 -4.19
N THR A 38 -9.28 -0.97 -5.22
CA THR A 38 -10.19 -1.45 -6.29
C THR A 38 -9.68 -1.19 -7.71
N LEU A 39 -8.38 -0.97 -7.88
CA LEU A 39 -7.76 -0.52 -9.14
C LEU A 39 -8.11 -1.36 -10.38
N ASN A 40 -8.24 -2.68 -10.26
CA ASN A 40 -8.45 -3.56 -11.43
C ASN A 40 -9.83 -3.41 -12.07
N ASN A 41 -10.84 -3.08 -11.30
CA ASN A 41 -12.22 -3.03 -11.80
C ASN A 41 -12.44 -1.89 -12.80
N TYR A 42 -11.69 -0.80 -12.67
CA TYR A 42 -11.75 0.31 -13.61
C TYR A 42 -11.33 -0.07 -15.04
N LYS A 43 -10.31 -0.94 -15.17
CA LYS A 43 -9.80 -1.36 -16.47
C LYS A 43 -10.82 -2.15 -17.30
N GLU A 44 -11.74 -2.84 -16.61
CA GLU A 44 -12.73 -3.71 -17.26
C GLU A 44 -14.02 -2.97 -17.63
N SER A 45 -14.54 -2.13 -16.74
CA SER A 45 -15.87 -1.54 -16.87
C SER A 45 -15.92 -0.03 -17.08
N GLY A 46 -14.85 0.67 -16.82
CA GLY A 46 -14.84 2.14 -16.76
C GLY A 46 -15.65 2.73 -15.59
N ILE A 47 -16.28 1.87 -14.79
CA ILE A 47 -17.07 2.21 -13.62
C ILE A 47 -16.53 1.43 -12.42
N ILE A 48 -16.21 2.13 -11.35
CA ILE A 48 -15.80 1.53 -10.08
C ILE A 48 -16.99 1.49 -9.15
N ASN A 49 -17.54 0.29 -8.92
CA ASN A 49 -18.57 0.08 -7.92
C ASN A 49 -17.92 -0.27 -6.57
N LEU A 50 -17.88 0.69 -5.65
CA LEU A 50 -17.22 0.50 -4.37
C LEU A 50 -17.90 -0.56 -3.48
N ASN A 51 -19.18 -0.87 -3.70
CA ASN A 51 -19.88 -1.88 -2.91
C ASN A 51 -19.58 -3.30 -3.37
N ASP A 52 -19.46 -3.51 -4.68
CA ASP A 52 -19.34 -4.86 -5.28
C ASP A 52 -17.96 -5.12 -5.90
N SER A 53 -17.12 -4.09 -5.99
CA SER A 53 -15.79 -4.21 -6.58
C SER A 53 -14.88 -5.16 -5.80
N LYS A 54 -14.21 -6.05 -6.52
CA LYS A 54 -13.22 -6.94 -5.94
C LYS A 54 -12.11 -6.16 -5.27
N ILE A 55 -11.92 -6.40 -3.97
CA ILE A 55 -10.84 -5.82 -3.20
C ILE A 55 -9.51 -6.50 -3.59
N MET A 56 -8.52 -5.71 -3.95
CA MET A 56 -7.21 -6.22 -4.37
C MET A 56 -6.20 -6.31 -3.23
N SER A 57 -6.42 -5.59 -2.15
CA SER A 57 -5.53 -5.53 -0.99
C SER A 57 -5.62 -6.75 -0.06
N GLY A 58 -6.29 -7.80 -0.51
CA GLY A 58 -6.34 -9.08 0.18
C GLY A 58 -7.54 -9.27 1.10
N ILE A 59 -7.58 -10.44 1.74
CA ILE A 59 -8.76 -10.93 2.48
C ILE A 59 -9.15 -10.05 3.68
N LEU A 60 -8.19 -9.38 4.33
CA LEU A 60 -8.52 -8.44 5.42
C LEU A 60 -9.32 -7.25 4.89
N GLY A 61 -8.97 -6.74 3.71
CA GLY A 61 -9.74 -5.69 3.04
C GLY A 61 -11.16 -6.14 2.72
N GLU A 62 -11.33 -7.37 2.23
CA GLU A 62 -12.65 -7.95 1.95
C GLU A 62 -13.51 -8.09 3.22
N VAL A 63 -12.91 -8.51 4.33
CA VAL A 63 -13.60 -8.62 5.63
C VAL A 63 -13.96 -7.24 6.16
N ALA A 64 -13.01 -6.30 6.17
CA ALA A 64 -13.23 -4.95 6.66
C ALA A 64 -14.30 -4.20 5.85
N SER A 65 -14.34 -4.38 4.52
CA SER A 65 -15.34 -3.72 3.66
C SER A 65 -16.78 -4.18 3.90
N LYS A 66 -16.98 -5.34 4.50
CA LYS A 66 -18.29 -5.92 4.84
C LYS A 66 -18.65 -5.78 6.32
N ASP A 67 -17.72 -5.34 7.14
CA ASP A 67 -17.92 -5.15 8.57
C ASP A 67 -18.48 -3.75 8.83
N LYS A 68 -19.71 -3.68 9.38
CA LYS A 68 -20.46 -2.44 9.63
C LYS A 68 -19.80 -1.47 10.60
N ASP A 69 -18.84 -1.94 11.40
CA ASP A 69 -18.12 -1.09 12.34
C ASP A 69 -17.04 -0.24 11.66
N PHE A 70 -16.64 -0.63 10.44
CA PHE A 70 -15.70 0.16 9.65
C PHE A 70 -16.40 1.21 8.80
N LYS A 71 -15.75 2.36 8.65
CA LYS A 71 -16.10 3.40 7.67
C LYS A 71 -15.19 3.26 6.47
N ARG A 72 -15.73 3.15 5.26
CA ARG A 72 -14.94 3.04 4.02
C ARG A 72 -14.93 4.37 3.28
N SER A 73 -13.77 4.84 2.86
CA SER A 73 -13.63 6.03 2.03
C SER A 73 -14.06 5.83 0.58
N ILE A 74 -14.46 6.93 -0.07
CA ILE A 74 -14.96 6.95 -1.47
C ILE A 74 -13.79 7.27 -2.44
N HIS A 75 -12.61 6.71 -2.23
CA HIS A 75 -11.52 6.91 -3.19
C HIS A 75 -11.61 5.87 -4.32
N PRO A 76 -11.55 6.27 -5.62
CA PRO A 76 -11.79 5.36 -6.75
C PRO A 76 -10.74 4.24 -6.85
N VAL A 77 -9.52 4.48 -6.38
CA VAL A 77 -8.38 3.55 -6.50
C VAL A 77 -7.92 3.05 -5.14
N TYR A 78 -7.60 3.97 -4.22
CA TYR A 78 -6.98 3.69 -2.92
C TYR A 78 -7.96 3.92 -1.76
N SER A 79 -9.17 3.34 -1.84
CA SER A 79 -10.10 3.36 -0.71
C SER A 79 -9.55 2.56 0.47
N ASN A 80 -9.87 3.01 1.68
CA ASN A 80 -9.47 2.36 2.94
C ASN A 80 -10.68 2.20 3.85
N CYS A 81 -10.64 1.19 4.71
CA CYS A 81 -11.58 1.01 5.81
C CYS A 81 -10.95 1.48 7.12
N PHE A 82 -11.68 2.25 7.91
CA PHE A 82 -11.23 2.87 9.15
C PHE A 82 -12.10 2.44 10.32
N TYR A 83 -11.47 2.02 11.42
CA TYR A 83 -12.12 1.72 12.68
C TYR A 83 -11.37 2.39 13.83
N GLY A 84 -12.09 2.97 14.79
CA GLY A 84 -11.52 3.57 15.99
C GLY A 84 -11.56 5.10 15.99
N LYS A 85 -10.74 5.69 16.87
CA LYS A 85 -10.84 7.10 17.31
C LYS A 85 -10.80 8.12 16.16
N ASN A 86 -9.84 7.99 15.24
CA ASN A 86 -9.61 8.95 14.17
C ASN A 86 -10.29 8.55 12.85
N SER A 87 -11.26 7.63 12.86
CA SER A 87 -11.93 7.19 11.63
C SER A 87 -12.54 8.34 10.85
N ASN A 88 -13.17 9.31 11.53
CA ASN A 88 -13.75 10.48 10.89
C ASN A 88 -12.69 11.37 10.23
N TYR A 89 -11.54 11.57 10.86
CA TYR A 89 -10.44 12.35 10.31
C TYR A 89 -10.03 11.84 8.92
N TYR A 90 -9.86 10.53 8.76
CA TYR A 90 -9.48 9.94 7.49
C TYR A 90 -10.60 9.91 6.44
N MET A 91 -11.88 10.04 6.86
CA MET A 91 -13.00 10.15 5.91
C MET A 91 -13.00 11.49 5.16
N TYR A 92 -12.30 12.52 5.66
CA TYR A 92 -12.16 13.83 5.00
C TYR A 92 -11.03 13.85 3.95
N GLN A 93 -10.43 12.71 3.63
CA GLN A 93 -9.42 12.64 2.58
C GLN A 93 -9.93 13.21 1.25
N ASP A 94 -9.05 13.87 0.51
CA ASP A 94 -9.32 14.29 -0.86
C ASP A 94 -9.27 13.08 -1.80
N ALA A 95 -10.42 12.70 -2.36
CA ALA A 95 -10.52 11.61 -3.32
C ALA A 95 -10.10 12.00 -4.75
N THR A 96 -9.77 13.28 -4.98
CA THR A 96 -9.32 13.77 -6.29
C THR A 96 -7.80 13.63 -6.51
N THR A 97 -7.08 13.17 -5.50
CA THR A 97 -5.64 12.89 -5.59
C THR A 97 -5.27 11.59 -4.92
N CYS A 98 -4.38 10.81 -5.56
CA CYS A 98 -3.89 9.57 -4.96
C CYS A 98 -2.87 9.84 -3.84
N PHE A 99 -1.93 10.76 -4.05
CA PHE A 99 -0.76 10.94 -3.20
C PHE A 99 -0.46 12.43 -2.90
N GLY A 100 -1.32 13.35 -3.34
CA GLY A 100 -1.15 14.78 -3.10
C GLY A 100 -1.61 15.21 -1.70
N GLU A 101 -1.65 16.51 -1.50
CA GLU A 101 -2.10 17.14 -0.27
C GLU A 101 -3.53 16.68 0.10
N ASN A 102 -3.74 16.41 1.38
CA ASN A 102 -4.99 15.86 1.94
C ASN A 102 -5.43 14.50 1.37
N SER A 103 -4.60 13.81 0.56
CA SER A 103 -4.85 12.38 0.26
C SER A 103 -4.84 11.55 1.55
N PHE A 104 -5.33 10.32 1.49
CA PHE A 104 -5.21 9.40 2.63
C PHE A 104 -3.77 9.29 3.15
N PHE A 105 -2.79 9.17 2.25
CA PHE A 105 -1.39 9.00 2.64
C PHE A 105 -0.80 10.25 3.29
N ASP A 106 -1.21 11.44 2.84
CA ASP A 106 -0.82 12.70 3.44
C ASP A 106 -1.44 12.90 4.83
N LEU A 107 -2.72 12.55 4.98
CA LEU A 107 -3.37 12.54 6.30
C LEU A 107 -2.74 11.52 7.25
N PHE A 108 -2.34 10.34 6.75
CA PHE A 108 -1.67 9.31 7.53
C PHE A 108 -0.29 9.78 8.02
N ASN A 109 0.48 10.45 7.16
CA ASN A 109 1.77 11.03 7.49
C ASN A 109 1.69 12.17 8.55
N LYS A 110 0.57 12.91 8.58
CA LYS A 110 0.35 13.99 9.55
C LYS A 110 -0.05 13.51 10.95
N VAL A 111 -0.34 12.24 11.14
CA VAL A 111 -0.73 11.68 12.45
C VAL A 111 0.48 11.08 13.14
N ASN A 112 0.80 11.59 14.32
CA ASN A 112 1.88 11.06 15.16
C ASN A 112 1.62 9.60 15.57
N ASP A 113 2.69 8.85 15.83
CA ASP A 113 2.66 7.45 16.28
C ASP A 113 2.02 6.47 15.29
N SER A 114 1.88 6.86 14.02
CA SER A 114 1.40 5.99 12.96
C SER A 114 2.36 4.83 12.70
N GLN A 115 1.81 3.61 12.56
CA GLN A 115 2.57 2.39 12.37
C GLN A 115 2.16 1.69 11.09
N ILE A 116 3.13 1.17 10.35
CA ILE A 116 2.92 0.34 9.17
C ILE A 116 3.18 -1.11 9.57
N ILE A 117 2.19 -1.97 9.39
CA ILE A 117 2.28 -3.40 9.74
C ILE A 117 2.14 -4.23 8.47
N MET A 118 3.16 -5.03 8.18
CA MET A 118 3.18 -5.95 7.05
C MET A 118 2.95 -7.38 7.57
N LEU A 119 1.88 -8.01 7.12
CA LEU A 119 1.48 -9.35 7.55
C LEU A 119 1.86 -10.39 6.48
N GLY A 120 2.92 -11.15 6.71
CA GLY A 120 3.46 -12.11 5.77
C GLY A 120 4.00 -11.46 4.48
N LEU A 121 4.48 -10.22 4.57
CA LEU A 121 5.00 -9.42 3.47
C LEU A 121 6.23 -8.65 3.94
N ASN A 122 7.22 -8.49 3.07
CA ASN A 122 8.35 -7.60 3.30
C ASN A 122 7.97 -6.14 3.00
N PHE A 123 8.83 -5.18 3.36
CA PHE A 123 8.62 -3.75 3.07
C PHE A 123 8.88 -3.36 1.61
N ASN A 124 8.87 -4.30 0.68
CA ASN A 124 8.97 -4.02 -0.76
C ASN A 124 7.62 -3.75 -1.45
N GLY A 125 6.51 -3.71 -0.71
CA GLY A 125 5.16 -3.64 -1.28
C GLY A 125 4.18 -2.61 -0.73
N PRO A 126 4.48 -1.80 0.32
CA PRO A 126 3.49 -0.83 0.80
C PRO A 126 3.25 0.29 -0.21
N THR A 127 1.99 0.56 -0.53
CA THR A 127 1.59 1.64 -1.46
C THR A 127 2.09 3.03 -1.01
N LEU A 128 2.43 3.19 0.25
CA LEU A 128 2.98 4.40 0.84
C LEU A 128 4.25 4.90 0.12
N TYR A 129 5.03 4.03 -0.53
CA TYR A 129 6.15 4.45 -1.37
C TYR A 129 5.77 5.46 -2.44
N HIS A 130 4.60 5.32 -3.05
CA HIS A 130 4.16 6.23 -4.10
C HIS A 130 3.83 7.62 -3.57
N TYR A 131 3.43 7.72 -2.31
CA TYR A 131 3.27 8.99 -1.63
C TYR A 131 4.64 9.68 -1.44
N TYR A 132 5.64 8.94 -0.98
CA TYR A 132 6.99 9.50 -0.82
C TYR A 132 7.68 9.76 -2.16
N ASP A 133 7.44 8.94 -3.18
CA ASP A 133 7.87 9.25 -4.54
C ASP A 133 7.37 10.64 -4.97
N GLN A 134 6.09 10.96 -4.71
CA GLN A 134 5.53 12.28 -5.03
C GLN A 134 6.03 13.36 -4.08
N LYS A 135 6.06 13.11 -2.77
CA LYS A 135 6.47 14.06 -1.74
C LYS A 135 7.92 14.54 -1.94
N PHE A 136 8.81 13.64 -2.32
CA PHE A 136 10.23 13.90 -2.53
C PHE A 136 10.63 14.05 -4.00
N ASN A 137 9.64 14.09 -4.89
CA ASN A 137 9.85 14.35 -6.31
C ASN A 137 10.79 13.32 -6.98
N ALA A 138 10.56 12.03 -6.70
CA ALA A 138 11.35 10.94 -7.25
C ALA A 138 11.37 10.99 -8.79
N PRO A 139 12.52 10.74 -9.44
CA PRO A 139 12.68 10.89 -10.87
C PRO A 139 11.85 9.86 -11.66
N GLY A 140 11.59 10.19 -12.93
CA GLY A 140 10.89 9.30 -13.85
C GLY A 140 9.40 9.13 -13.57
N ARG A 141 8.79 10.11 -12.92
CA ARG A 141 7.35 10.14 -12.65
C ARG A 141 6.75 11.50 -12.97
N PHE A 142 5.45 11.52 -13.21
CA PHE A 142 4.71 12.75 -13.49
C PHE A 142 3.27 12.66 -12.98
N ILE A 143 2.64 13.82 -12.81
CA ILE A 143 1.21 13.90 -12.46
C ILE A 143 0.38 13.62 -13.70
N LYS A 144 -0.46 12.59 -13.65
CA LYS A 144 -1.43 12.24 -14.68
C LYS A 144 -2.85 12.34 -14.15
N ASN A 145 -3.73 12.94 -14.96
CA ASN A 145 -5.16 13.05 -14.64
C ASN A 145 -5.94 11.88 -15.23
N PHE A 146 -6.89 11.39 -14.44
CA PHE A 146 -7.80 10.31 -14.79
C PHE A 146 -9.24 10.76 -14.58
N ASN A 147 -10.15 10.26 -15.42
CA ASN A 147 -11.57 10.44 -15.23
C ASN A 147 -12.18 9.08 -14.87
N PHE A 148 -12.83 9.03 -13.72
CA PHE A 148 -13.52 7.83 -13.23
C PHE A 148 -15.02 8.06 -13.16
N LYS A 149 -15.77 6.98 -13.27
CA LYS A 149 -17.15 6.89 -12.80
C LYS A 149 -17.14 5.99 -11.57
N VAL A 150 -17.58 6.54 -10.44
CA VAL A 150 -17.63 5.81 -9.17
C VAL A 150 -19.10 5.61 -8.81
N LYS A 151 -19.47 4.36 -8.58
CA LYS A 151 -20.80 4.01 -8.11
C LYS A 151 -20.75 3.67 -6.62
N VAL A 152 -21.56 4.39 -5.84
CA VAL A 152 -21.76 4.14 -4.41
C VAL A 152 -23.26 3.97 -4.19
N ASN A 153 -23.69 2.78 -3.82
CA ASN A 153 -25.09 2.39 -3.78
C ASN A 153 -25.75 2.59 -5.16
N GLN A 154 -26.77 3.43 -5.24
CA GLN A 154 -27.49 3.75 -6.50
C GLN A 154 -26.96 5.03 -7.17
N LEU A 155 -26.04 5.75 -6.51
CA LEU A 155 -25.51 7.01 -7.01
C LEU A 155 -24.25 6.75 -7.86
N GLU A 156 -24.26 7.30 -9.08
CA GLU A 156 -23.09 7.31 -9.97
C GLU A 156 -22.51 8.72 -10.02
N LEU A 157 -21.22 8.84 -9.73
CA LEU A 157 -20.50 10.11 -9.65
C LEU A 157 -19.36 10.11 -10.66
N GLY A 158 -19.30 11.14 -11.51
CA GLY A 158 -18.10 11.44 -12.27
C GLY A 158 -17.04 12.04 -11.34
N MET A 159 -15.81 11.53 -11.37
CA MET A 159 -14.72 12.01 -10.54
C MET A 159 -13.47 12.21 -11.38
N LYS A 160 -12.85 13.37 -11.27
CA LYS A 160 -11.50 13.62 -11.79
C LYS A 160 -10.52 13.35 -10.67
N MET A 161 -9.46 12.61 -10.96
CA MET A 161 -8.43 12.25 -10.01
C MET A 161 -7.06 12.36 -10.64
N ASN A 162 -6.08 12.86 -9.91
CA ASN A 162 -4.68 12.83 -10.31
C ASN A 162 -3.89 11.76 -9.56
N SER A 163 -2.83 11.28 -10.19
CA SER A 163 -1.88 10.34 -9.57
C SER A 163 -0.47 10.57 -10.11
N TYR A 164 0.52 10.34 -9.27
CA TYR A 164 1.93 10.39 -9.62
C TYR A 164 2.35 9.05 -10.22
N VAL A 165 2.37 8.99 -11.54
CA VAL A 165 2.56 7.75 -12.30
C VAL A 165 3.96 7.65 -12.88
N LYS A 166 4.39 6.43 -13.19
CA LYS A 166 5.67 6.18 -13.86
C LYS A 166 5.66 6.72 -15.30
N ASP A 167 6.75 7.36 -15.68
CA ASP A 167 7.10 7.60 -17.09
C ASP A 167 7.79 6.36 -17.64
N TYR A 168 7.09 5.61 -18.46
CA TYR A 168 7.62 4.35 -19.01
C TYR A 168 8.84 4.54 -19.90
N ALA A 169 8.99 5.70 -20.55
CA ALA A 169 10.18 6.00 -21.35
C ALA A 169 11.42 6.17 -20.45
N PHE A 170 11.26 6.81 -19.29
CA PHE A 170 12.34 6.91 -18.29
C PHE A 170 12.71 5.56 -17.69
N TYR A 171 11.73 4.67 -17.51
CA TYR A 171 11.92 3.34 -16.92
C TYR A 171 12.33 2.26 -17.93
N ASP A 172 12.58 2.62 -19.21
CA ASP A 172 13.08 1.65 -20.18
C ASP A 172 14.43 1.07 -19.74
N GLY A 173 14.50 -0.26 -19.63
CA GLY A 173 15.66 -0.97 -19.08
C GLY A 173 15.95 -0.73 -17.60
N LYS A 174 15.00 -0.17 -16.83
CA LYS A 174 15.13 0.07 -15.39
C LYS A 174 13.91 -0.46 -14.64
N MET A 175 14.12 -0.86 -13.40
CA MET A 175 13.06 -1.34 -12.51
C MET A 175 13.16 -0.71 -11.12
N ASN A 176 12.03 -0.40 -10.51
CA ASN A 176 11.99 -0.07 -9.09
C ASN A 176 12.36 -1.28 -8.26
N CYS A 177 13.41 -1.16 -7.45
CA CYS A 177 13.83 -2.18 -6.51
C CYS A 177 13.65 -1.73 -5.06
N LEU A 178 12.43 -1.84 -4.57
CA LEU A 178 12.11 -1.53 -3.17
C LEU A 178 12.70 -2.54 -2.17
N ALA A 179 13.22 -3.65 -2.65
CA ALA A 179 13.92 -4.58 -1.78
C ALA A 179 15.25 -4.04 -1.25
N ARG A 180 15.85 -3.07 -1.93
CA ARG A 180 16.96 -2.31 -1.32
C ARG A 180 16.51 -1.63 -0.03
N PHE A 181 15.31 -1.08 -0.01
CA PHE A 181 14.74 -0.50 1.20
C PHE A 181 14.55 -1.56 2.30
N ASP A 182 13.94 -2.68 1.97
CA ASP A 182 13.73 -3.78 2.92
C ASP A 182 15.05 -4.26 3.54
N ALA A 183 16.09 -4.45 2.71
CA ALA A 183 17.41 -4.83 3.19
C ALA A 183 18.03 -3.79 4.15
N LEU A 184 17.86 -2.51 3.86
CA LEU A 184 18.41 -1.44 4.67
C LEU A 184 17.67 -1.24 5.98
N VAL A 185 16.33 -1.23 5.99
CA VAL A 185 15.55 -1.09 7.23
C VAL A 185 15.83 -2.24 8.20
N ASN A 186 16.06 -3.43 7.68
CA ASN A 186 16.49 -4.58 8.48
C ASN A 186 17.94 -4.42 8.99
N LYS A 187 18.87 -3.99 8.13
CA LYS A 187 20.26 -3.72 8.51
C LYS A 187 20.38 -2.71 9.66
N TYR A 188 19.61 -1.62 9.58
CA TYR A 188 19.61 -0.57 10.58
C TYR A 188 18.63 -0.82 11.74
N LYS A 189 17.98 -1.98 11.77
CA LYS A 189 17.04 -2.40 12.84
C LYS A 189 15.90 -1.40 13.07
N LEU A 190 15.42 -0.78 12.00
CA LEU A 190 14.28 0.15 12.05
C LEU A 190 12.94 -0.59 12.08
N VAL A 191 12.96 -1.88 11.78
CA VAL A 191 11.79 -2.76 11.71
C VAL A 191 11.78 -3.71 12.89
N GLU A 192 10.68 -3.72 13.62
CA GLU A 192 10.37 -4.80 14.55
C GLU A 192 9.82 -6.00 13.77
N THR A 193 10.41 -7.17 14.00
CA THR A 193 10.02 -8.39 13.28
C THR A 193 9.66 -9.48 14.28
N ILE A 194 8.48 -10.08 14.10
CA ILE A 194 7.98 -11.19 14.91
C ILE A 194 7.71 -12.37 13.97
N LYS A 195 8.26 -13.53 14.27
CA LYS A 195 7.92 -14.77 13.57
C LYS A 195 6.56 -15.27 14.07
N LEU A 196 5.66 -15.55 13.16
CA LEU A 196 4.36 -16.12 13.44
C LEU A 196 4.01 -17.18 12.39
N GLY A 197 3.84 -18.43 12.82
CA GLY A 197 3.69 -19.55 11.89
C GLY A 197 4.93 -19.73 11.00
N ASP A 198 4.73 -19.85 9.72
CA ASP A 198 5.79 -20.03 8.71
C ASP A 198 6.27 -18.71 8.09
N ASP A 199 5.78 -17.57 8.59
CA ASP A 199 6.07 -16.26 8.02
C ASP A 199 6.35 -15.23 9.14
N PHE A 200 6.43 -13.95 8.78
CA PHE A 200 6.78 -12.87 9.69
C PHE A 200 5.74 -11.75 9.67
N ILE A 201 5.62 -11.08 10.81
CA ILE A 201 4.97 -9.78 10.93
C ILE A 201 6.07 -8.75 11.11
N HIS A 202 6.07 -7.74 10.25
CA HIS A 202 6.99 -6.63 10.32
C HIS A 202 6.24 -5.35 10.70
N LYS A 203 6.85 -4.53 11.54
CA LYS A 203 6.31 -3.23 11.96
C LYS A 203 7.38 -2.15 11.88
N ILE A 204 7.03 -1.01 11.34
CA ILE A 204 7.86 0.20 11.32
C ILE A 204 6.98 1.41 11.62
N SER A 205 7.51 2.40 12.36
CA SER A 205 6.83 3.68 12.47
C SER A 205 6.83 4.41 11.12
N GLU A 206 5.79 5.16 10.85
CA GLU A 206 5.67 5.97 9.64
C GLU A 206 6.82 6.98 9.54
N GLU A 207 7.16 7.64 10.65
CA GLU A 207 8.28 8.57 10.75
C GLU A 207 9.63 7.93 10.37
N ASN A 208 9.94 6.75 10.87
CA ASN A 208 11.15 6.03 10.49
C ASN A 208 11.15 5.66 9.01
N PHE A 209 10.00 5.26 8.48
CA PHE A 209 9.86 4.93 7.08
C PHE A 209 10.12 6.17 6.20
N GLU A 210 9.48 7.30 6.51
CA GLU A 210 9.68 8.56 5.80
C GLU A 210 11.12 9.03 5.83
N ASN A 211 11.68 9.17 7.03
CA ASN A 211 13.04 9.69 7.23
C ASN A 211 14.07 8.85 6.48
N PHE A 212 13.93 7.55 6.55
CA PHE A 212 14.87 6.65 5.89
C PHE A 212 14.71 6.66 4.37
N TYR A 213 13.47 6.72 3.87
CA TYR A 213 13.19 6.84 2.44
C TYR A 213 13.78 8.13 1.86
N LYS A 214 13.59 9.24 2.58
CA LYS A 214 14.16 10.55 2.23
C LYS A 214 15.70 10.50 2.16
N ILE A 215 16.36 9.94 3.17
CA ILE A 215 17.82 9.80 3.18
C ILE A 215 18.31 9.00 1.96
N CYS A 216 17.65 7.91 1.60
CA CYS A 216 18.02 7.15 0.42
C CYS A 216 17.96 7.98 -0.87
N LEU A 217 16.92 8.80 -1.06
CA LEU A 217 16.80 9.67 -2.24
C LEU A 217 17.77 10.87 -2.21
N GLU A 218 18.14 11.36 -1.05
CA GLU A 218 19.15 12.43 -0.89
C GLU A 218 20.56 11.91 -1.22
N LEU A 219 20.86 10.66 -0.89
CA LEU A 219 22.13 10.02 -1.25
C LEU A 219 22.23 9.76 -2.76
N ASP A 220 21.15 9.30 -3.37
CA ASP A 220 21.01 9.07 -4.81
C ASP A 220 19.53 9.11 -5.19
N GLN A 221 19.16 10.06 -6.04
CA GLN A 221 17.77 10.17 -6.52
C GLN A 221 17.30 8.90 -7.25
N ASN A 222 18.22 8.12 -7.81
CA ASN A 222 17.93 6.84 -8.45
C ASN A 222 18.13 5.63 -7.51
N TYR A 223 18.27 5.83 -6.21
CA TYR A 223 18.61 4.79 -5.24
C TYR A 223 17.75 3.52 -5.36
N PHE A 224 16.46 3.67 -5.67
CA PHE A 224 15.53 2.56 -5.85
C PHE A 224 15.36 2.11 -7.31
N LEU A 225 16.17 2.63 -8.23
CA LEU A 225 16.18 2.20 -9.63
C LEU A 225 17.37 1.28 -9.86
N LEU A 226 17.12 0.13 -10.45
CA LEU A 226 18.15 -0.81 -10.90
C LEU A 226 18.02 -1.01 -12.40
N SER A 227 19.18 -1.10 -13.09
CA SER A 227 19.22 -1.66 -14.43
C SER A 227 18.96 -3.18 -14.38
N ASP A 228 18.58 -3.76 -15.52
CA ASP A 228 18.36 -5.22 -15.62
C ASP A 228 19.58 -6.00 -15.16
N GLN A 229 20.81 -5.54 -15.48
CA GLN A 229 22.05 -6.20 -15.10
C GLN A 229 22.29 -6.14 -13.58
N GLU A 230 22.00 -5.02 -12.93
CA GLU A 230 22.14 -4.88 -11.47
C GLU A 230 21.11 -5.75 -10.75
N ILE A 231 19.89 -5.87 -11.30
CA ILE A 231 18.85 -6.75 -10.78
C ILE A 231 19.33 -8.19 -10.77
N TRP A 232 19.90 -8.67 -11.87
CA TRP A 232 20.47 -10.00 -11.95
C TRP A 232 21.61 -10.21 -10.95
N ASN A 233 22.53 -9.26 -10.86
CA ASN A 233 23.72 -9.39 -10.02
C ASN A 233 23.43 -9.26 -8.53
N GLU A 234 22.57 -8.33 -8.11
CA GLU A 234 22.31 -8.11 -6.69
C GLU A 234 21.18 -8.98 -6.14
N TYR A 235 20.18 -9.27 -6.94
CA TYR A 235 18.94 -9.85 -6.46
C TYR A 235 18.85 -11.35 -6.62
N TYR A 236 19.14 -11.85 -7.81
CA TYR A 236 19.03 -13.28 -8.12
C TYR A 236 20.20 -14.10 -7.58
N MET A 237 21.40 -13.54 -7.60
CA MET A 237 22.59 -14.25 -7.17
C MET A 237 22.78 -14.29 -5.64
N ARG A 238 22.25 -13.30 -4.89
CA ARG A 238 22.47 -13.20 -3.44
C ARG A 238 21.37 -13.79 -2.56
N ASN A 239 20.13 -13.87 -3.02
CA ASN A 239 19.01 -14.08 -2.11
C ASN A 239 18.12 -15.30 -2.35
N ASN A 240 18.32 -16.10 -3.41
CA ASN A 240 17.37 -17.17 -3.79
C ASN A 240 15.89 -16.71 -3.79
N TYR A 241 15.64 -15.43 -4.04
CA TYR A 241 14.30 -14.86 -4.04
C TYR A 241 13.53 -15.32 -5.28
N THR A 242 12.56 -16.19 -5.09
CA THR A 242 11.51 -16.40 -6.06
C THR A 242 10.64 -15.13 -6.10
N PHE A 243 10.64 -14.47 -7.25
CA PHE A 243 9.81 -13.30 -7.50
C PHE A 243 8.32 -13.65 -7.34
N HIS A 244 7.72 -13.22 -6.25
CA HIS A 244 6.28 -13.23 -6.11
C HIS A 244 5.75 -11.79 -6.28
N HIS A 245 5.15 -11.52 -7.46
CA HIS A 245 4.23 -10.42 -7.76
C HIS A 245 4.72 -8.96 -7.93
N GLY A 246 6.00 -8.64 -7.84
CA GLY A 246 6.51 -7.32 -8.26
C GLY A 246 6.76 -7.21 -9.78
N THR A 247 6.89 -8.34 -10.46
CA THR A 247 7.27 -8.43 -11.88
C THR A 247 6.13 -8.17 -12.87
N LEU A 248 4.88 -8.13 -12.43
CA LEU A 248 3.75 -7.84 -13.33
C LEU A 248 3.82 -6.46 -13.98
N ASP A 249 4.55 -5.51 -13.39
CA ASP A 249 4.77 -4.21 -14.00
C ASP A 249 5.93 -4.25 -15.02
N ALA A 250 6.96 -5.06 -14.80
CA ALA A 250 8.08 -5.20 -15.74
C ALA A 250 7.69 -5.94 -17.03
N GLU A 251 6.82 -6.97 -16.94
CA GLU A 251 6.29 -7.66 -18.13
C GLU A 251 5.33 -6.79 -18.95
N LYS A 252 4.70 -5.79 -18.34
CA LYS A 252 3.83 -4.82 -19.04
C LYS A 252 4.59 -3.62 -19.59
N CYS A 253 5.88 -3.49 -19.28
CA CYS A 253 6.77 -2.46 -19.80
C CYS A 253 7.54 -2.89 -21.05
N ARG A 254 7.30 -4.12 -21.56
CA ARG A 254 7.86 -4.61 -22.82
C ARG A 254 6.88 -4.47 -23.98
#